data_be614e2c2b44734a8e5348b346604cf6
#
_entry.id   be614e2c2b44734a8e5348b346604cf6
#
_cell.length_a   1.000
_cell.length_b   1.000
_cell.length_c   1.000
_cell.angle_alpha   90.00
_cell.angle_beta   90.00
_cell.angle_gamma   90.00
#
_symmetry.space_group_name_H-M   'P 1'
#
loop_
_entity.id
_entity.type
_entity.pdbx_description
1 polymer ?
#
loop_
_entity_poly.entity_id
_entity_poly.type
_entity_poly.pdbx_seq_one_letter_code
_entity_poly.pdbx_strand_id
1 'polypeptide(L)'
;MPIHFKNLLLFSALTLGFLMSGCVRSTNPDVERGSLFQFQDGYPEVRSSSIGLLSETDQPLIDITTEIVLGSLIYSTKDERRVANVSLEIRILQEDGDFTKTVRRDFEIESEFEGSFISQEVFTNNEIIEVVPGTFQVNITILDQTSGRASNRTNQATIPDPDDPQISLTTIRLLGKNLELSQNQFNPITTYTVPSKIDSLKLDFQVTNNDVDDPLTINARLIEYPADTSYARPMNFNNYSPSSLPYIGVDMRRAEEIDSNVRRLDQPGSVLIEFKYPLLDRGTYRFEVETTDQDGETIYRARDFSVVSENYPSVMTARELAEPLFYLMDRRDHESMMKIQDPDSLKEAVDRFWLSNVQNMNEARSVINLYYERVEQANKQFTNFKEGWKTDMGMIYILFGPPWYVDRYLNTMEWSYSYDRNDPQYNFTFRRPNLKNEYFPFDNYLLQRNQGYFNVQYRQIQLWLTGGILTNRL
;
A
#
# COMPACT_ATOMS: atom_id res chain seq x y z
N MET A 1 -6.66 -64.26 -19.74
CA MET A 1 -6.56 -63.71 -18.40
C MET A 1 -6.17 -62.23 -18.54
N PRO A 2 -7.14 -61.30 -18.61
CA PRO A 2 -6.86 -59.86 -18.35
C PRO A 2 -8.07 -59.24 -17.64
N ILE A 3 -8.13 -59.29 -16.32
CA ILE A 3 -9.19 -58.64 -15.51
C ILE A 3 -8.67 -57.71 -14.40
N HIS A 4 -7.36 -57.65 -14.20
CA HIS A 4 -6.82 -56.87 -13.06
C HIS A 4 -6.37 -55.43 -13.37
N PHE A 5 -6.40 -54.98 -14.63
CA PHE A 5 -5.88 -53.62 -14.98
C PHE A 5 -6.93 -52.50 -14.93
N LYS A 6 -8.24 -52.82 -14.98
CA LYS A 6 -9.31 -51.80 -14.93
C LYS A 6 -9.61 -51.27 -13.52
N ASN A 7 -9.37 -52.06 -12.50
CA ASN A 7 -9.66 -51.66 -11.12
C ASN A 7 -8.56 -50.79 -10.50
N LEU A 8 -7.33 -50.85 -11.05
CA LEU A 8 -6.20 -50.01 -10.57
C LEU A 8 -6.32 -48.56 -11.05
N LEU A 9 -6.91 -48.34 -12.23
CA LEU A 9 -7.14 -46.98 -12.78
C LEU A 9 -8.32 -46.25 -12.11
N LEU A 10 -9.32 -46.99 -11.63
CA LEU A 10 -10.46 -46.38 -10.89
C LEU A 10 -10.06 -45.98 -9.47
N PHE A 11 -9.13 -46.69 -8.82
CA PHE A 11 -8.65 -46.34 -7.48
C PHE A 11 -7.67 -45.15 -7.51
N SER A 12 -6.90 -44.99 -8.58
CA SER A 12 -6.01 -43.84 -8.73
C SER A 12 -6.76 -42.55 -9.10
N ALA A 13 -7.91 -42.64 -9.76
CA ALA A 13 -8.73 -41.47 -10.05
C ALA A 13 -9.54 -40.99 -8.84
N LEU A 14 -9.88 -41.90 -7.91
CA LEU A 14 -10.59 -41.52 -6.67
C LEU A 14 -9.66 -40.91 -5.63
N THR A 15 -8.36 -41.27 -5.62
CA THR A 15 -7.36 -40.68 -4.71
C THR A 15 -6.84 -39.33 -5.19
N LEU A 16 -6.98 -38.97 -6.47
CA LEU A 16 -6.58 -37.67 -7.00
C LEU A 16 -7.66 -36.60 -6.78
N GLY A 17 -8.89 -36.99 -6.50
CA GLY A 17 -10.01 -36.07 -6.22
C GLY A 17 -10.03 -35.53 -4.78
N PHE A 18 -9.30 -36.17 -3.85
CA PHE A 18 -9.33 -35.78 -2.42
C PHE A 18 -8.20 -34.80 -2.00
N LEU A 19 -7.39 -34.35 -2.95
CA LEU A 19 -6.26 -33.41 -2.65
C LEU A 19 -6.51 -31.95 -3.04
N MET A 20 -7.75 -31.59 -3.39
CA MET A 20 -8.13 -30.24 -3.81
C MET A 20 -9.10 -29.52 -2.86
N SER A 21 -9.34 -30.02 -1.65
CA SER A 21 -9.97 -29.21 -0.61
C SER A 21 -8.91 -28.32 0.04
N GLY A 22 -8.40 -27.37 -0.75
CA GLY A 22 -7.60 -26.29 -0.22
C GLY A 22 -8.51 -25.30 0.48
N CYS A 23 -8.29 -25.06 1.77
CA CYS A 23 -8.88 -23.92 2.48
C CYS A 23 -8.77 -22.68 1.59
N VAL A 24 -9.89 -22.09 1.20
CA VAL A 24 -9.89 -20.82 0.46
C VAL A 24 -9.50 -19.72 1.44
N ARG A 25 -8.19 -19.48 1.55
CA ARG A 25 -7.65 -18.35 2.31
C ARG A 25 -7.65 -17.15 1.41
N SER A 26 -8.53 -16.19 1.65
CA SER A 26 -8.50 -14.91 0.94
C SER A 26 -8.05 -13.77 1.86
N THR A 27 -7.02 -13.07 1.44
CA THR A 27 -6.69 -11.75 1.96
C THR A 27 -7.46 -10.72 1.12
N ASN A 28 -7.69 -9.52 1.66
CA ASN A 28 -8.35 -8.47 0.90
C ASN A 28 -7.51 -8.10 -0.34
N PRO A 29 -7.92 -8.46 -1.57
CA PRO A 29 -7.15 -8.19 -2.78
C PRO A 29 -7.22 -6.72 -3.22
N ASP A 30 -8.22 -5.97 -2.74
CA ASP A 30 -8.51 -4.60 -3.19
C ASP A 30 -7.57 -3.57 -2.58
N VAL A 31 -6.78 -3.98 -1.58
CA VAL A 31 -5.82 -3.09 -0.94
C VAL A 31 -4.55 -3.03 -1.75
N GLU A 32 -4.30 -1.87 -2.33
CA GLU A 32 -3.06 -1.61 -3.03
C GLU A 32 -1.86 -1.65 -2.08
N ARG A 33 -0.81 -2.35 -2.48
CA ARG A 33 0.33 -2.67 -1.64
C ARG A 33 1.65 -2.32 -2.32
N GLY A 34 2.44 -1.50 -1.65
CA GLY A 34 3.81 -1.21 -2.03
C GLY A 34 3.98 -0.67 -3.45
N SER A 35 4.99 -1.14 -4.16
CA SER A 35 5.34 -0.66 -5.50
C SER A 35 4.31 -0.95 -6.60
N LEU A 36 3.25 -1.68 -6.29
CA LEU A 36 2.10 -1.85 -7.18
C LEU A 36 1.16 -0.64 -7.14
N PHE A 37 1.35 0.27 -6.19
CA PHE A 37 0.68 1.54 -6.21
C PHE A 37 0.99 2.26 -7.52
N GLN A 38 -0.02 2.40 -8.38
CA GLN A 38 0.15 2.93 -9.72
C GLN A 38 0.14 4.46 -9.69
N PHE A 39 1.10 5.06 -9.01
CA PHE A 39 1.34 6.47 -9.16
C PHE A 39 1.93 6.72 -10.55
N GLN A 40 1.19 7.44 -11.38
CA GLN A 40 1.66 7.95 -12.66
C GLN A 40 1.67 9.47 -12.56
N ASP A 41 2.84 10.07 -12.68
CA ASP A 41 2.98 11.52 -12.66
C ASP A 41 2.11 12.16 -13.74
N GLY A 42 1.32 13.16 -13.33
CA GLY A 42 0.39 13.88 -14.20
C GLY A 42 -0.93 13.15 -14.51
N TYR A 43 -1.23 12.03 -13.85
CA TYR A 43 -2.54 11.37 -13.87
C TYR A 43 -3.24 11.54 -12.53
N PRO A 44 -4.59 11.56 -12.47
CA PRO A 44 -5.31 11.54 -11.20
C PRO A 44 -4.88 10.36 -10.33
N GLU A 45 -4.48 10.60 -9.10
CA GLU A 45 -4.21 9.54 -8.14
C GLU A 45 -5.53 9.13 -7.49
N VAL A 46 -5.93 7.88 -7.68
CA VAL A 46 -7.21 7.33 -7.24
C VAL A 46 -6.96 6.16 -6.30
N ARG A 47 -7.64 6.17 -5.18
CA ARG A 47 -7.70 5.08 -4.21
C ARG A 47 -9.14 4.66 -4.06
N SER A 48 -9.40 3.37 -3.86
CA SER A 48 -10.77 2.89 -3.75
C SER A 48 -10.88 1.63 -2.91
N SER A 49 -12.08 1.44 -2.36
CA SER A 49 -12.47 0.22 -1.67
C SER A 49 -13.90 -0.09 -2.05
N SER A 50 -14.21 -1.38 -2.27
CA SER A 50 -15.56 -1.84 -2.59
C SER A 50 -15.88 -3.06 -1.72
N ILE A 51 -16.96 -2.98 -0.94
CA ILE A 51 -17.29 -4.00 0.05
C ILE A 51 -18.75 -4.42 -0.14
N GLY A 52 -18.95 -5.74 -0.27
CA GLY A 52 -20.28 -6.32 -0.28
C GLY A 52 -20.84 -6.48 1.13
N LEU A 53 -22.07 -6.08 1.34
CA LEU A 53 -22.77 -6.12 2.63
C LEU A 53 -24.25 -6.47 2.44
N LEU A 54 -24.89 -6.92 3.51
CA LEU A 54 -26.35 -6.90 3.65
C LEU A 54 -26.75 -5.71 4.52
N SER A 55 -27.83 -5.03 4.15
CA SER A 55 -28.43 -3.96 4.98
C SER A 55 -29.07 -4.55 6.24
N GLU A 56 -29.58 -3.70 7.13
CA GLU A 56 -30.36 -4.13 8.30
C GLU A 56 -31.66 -4.89 7.92
N THR A 57 -32.07 -4.78 6.67
CA THR A 57 -33.24 -5.48 6.10
C THR A 57 -32.84 -6.59 5.13
N ASP A 58 -31.62 -7.12 5.28
CA ASP A 58 -31.02 -8.18 4.43
C ASP A 58 -30.95 -7.84 2.94
N GLN A 59 -30.93 -6.55 2.59
CA GLN A 59 -30.83 -6.13 1.21
C GLN A 59 -29.37 -6.14 0.75
N PRO A 60 -29.00 -6.84 -0.35
CA PRO A 60 -27.67 -6.88 -0.88
C PRO A 60 -27.18 -5.52 -1.39
N LEU A 61 -26.01 -5.07 -0.91
CA LEU A 61 -25.43 -3.77 -1.20
C LEU A 61 -23.93 -3.88 -1.55
N ILE A 62 -23.45 -2.96 -2.35
CA ILE A 62 -22.01 -2.65 -2.44
C ILE A 62 -21.78 -1.25 -1.89
N ASP A 63 -20.93 -1.13 -0.89
CA ASP A 63 -20.40 0.13 -0.36
C ASP A 63 -19.07 0.45 -1.05
N ILE A 64 -19.04 1.53 -1.83
CA ILE A 64 -17.90 1.93 -2.66
C ILE A 64 -17.39 3.28 -2.16
N THR A 65 -16.15 3.27 -1.66
CA THR A 65 -15.43 4.49 -1.33
C THR A 65 -14.40 4.77 -2.41
N THR A 66 -14.43 5.99 -2.95
CA THR A 66 -13.45 6.49 -3.93
C THR A 66 -12.79 7.73 -3.39
N GLU A 67 -11.47 7.75 -3.32
CA GLU A 67 -10.66 8.89 -2.91
C GLU A 67 -9.81 9.38 -4.09
N ILE A 68 -9.82 10.70 -4.30
CA ILE A 68 -9.01 11.37 -5.32
C ILE A 68 -8.04 12.30 -4.61
N VAL A 69 -6.74 12.09 -4.80
CA VAL A 69 -5.70 12.92 -4.18
C VAL A 69 -5.68 14.28 -4.87
N LEU A 70 -5.97 15.34 -4.11
CA LEU A 70 -6.12 16.71 -4.63
C LEU A 70 -4.86 17.20 -5.35
N GLY A 71 -3.69 16.88 -4.82
CA GLY A 71 -2.40 17.26 -5.41
C GLY A 71 -2.11 16.63 -6.79
N SER A 72 -2.87 15.62 -7.20
CA SER A 72 -2.71 14.94 -8.50
C SER A 72 -3.54 15.55 -9.64
N LEU A 73 -4.41 16.50 -9.33
CA LEU A 73 -5.34 17.12 -10.28
C LEU A 73 -4.76 18.38 -10.93
N ILE A 74 -5.24 18.71 -12.13
CA ILE A 74 -4.88 19.94 -12.83
C ILE A 74 -5.97 20.99 -12.58
N TYR A 75 -5.57 22.10 -11.95
CA TYR A 75 -6.46 23.20 -11.61
C TYR A 75 -6.41 24.30 -12.65
N SER A 76 -7.57 24.82 -13.01
CA SER A 76 -7.75 26.06 -13.76
C SER A 76 -8.20 27.19 -12.81
N THR A 77 -7.92 28.44 -13.17
CA THR A 77 -8.44 29.59 -12.40
C THR A 77 -9.78 30.00 -12.97
N LYS A 78 -10.81 29.99 -12.13
CA LYS A 78 -12.17 30.42 -12.44
C LYS A 78 -12.66 31.33 -11.31
N ASP A 79 -13.06 32.56 -11.61
CA ASP A 79 -13.55 33.54 -10.64
C ASP A 79 -12.63 33.69 -9.40
N GLU A 80 -11.31 33.84 -9.65
CA GLU A 80 -10.24 33.92 -8.64
C GLU A 80 -10.03 32.66 -7.77
N ARG A 81 -10.73 31.54 -8.09
CA ARG A 81 -10.58 30.25 -7.42
C ARG A 81 -9.86 29.25 -8.30
N ARG A 82 -9.12 28.35 -7.68
CA ARG A 82 -8.51 27.21 -8.34
C ARG A 82 -9.46 26.04 -8.33
N VAL A 83 -9.87 25.60 -9.50
CA VAL A 83 -10.91 24.59 -9.69
C VAL A 83 -10.39 23.47 -10.61
N ALA A 84 -10.56 22.23 -10.18
CA ALA A 84 -10.41 21.03 -11.00
C ALA A 84 -11.78 20.43 -11.34
N ASN A 85 -12.00 20.09 -12.60
CA ASN A 85 -13.20 19.41 -13.05
C ASN A 85 -12.90 17.92 -13.26
N VAL A 86 -13.64 17.08 -12.55
CA VAL A 86 -13.39 15.63 -12.49
C VAL A 86 -14.66 14.86 -12.78
N SER A 87 -14.59 13.86 -13.65
CA SER A 87 -15.66 12.88 -13.88
C SER A 87 -15.32 11.55 -13.25
N LEU A 88 -16.23 11.02 -12.45
CA LEU A 88 -16.19 9.67 -11.87
C LEU A 88 -17.18 8.78 -12.64
N GLU A 89 -16.72 7.64 -13.14
CA GLU A 89 -17.56 6.56 -13.62
C GLU A 89 -17.28 5.29 -12.80
N ILE A 90 -18.34 4.71 -12.22
CA ILE A 90 -18.31 3.43 -11.51
C ILE A 90 -19.12 2.44 -12.34
N ARG A 91 -18.49 1.37 -12.81
CA ARG A 91 -19.13 0.29 -13.53
C ARG A 91 -19.06 -1.01 -12.73
N ILE A 92 -20.21 -1.57 -12.42
CA ILE A 92 -20.39 -2.79 -11.64
C ILE A 92 -20.83 -3.88 -12.57
N LEU A 93 -20.12 -5.00 -12.57
CA LEU A 93 -20.35 -6.16 -13.43
C LEU A 93 -20.38 -7.42 -12.57
N GLN A 94 -21.46 -8.18 -12.60
CA GLN A 94 -21.53 -9.49 -11.95
C GLN A 94 -20.66 -10.48 -12.71
N GLU A 95 -19.84 -11.28 -12.00
CA GLU A 95 -18.92 -12.24 -12.65
C GLU A 95 -19.67 -13.40 -13.28
N ASP A 96 -20.61 -13.99 -12.54
CA ASP A 96 -21.39 -15.16 -12.97
C ASP A 96 -22.88 -14.80 -13.16
N GLY A 97 -23.18 -13.68 -13.84
CA GLY A 97 -24.56 -13.24 -14.05
C GLY A 97 -24.69 -12.08 -15.03
N ASP A 98 -25.91 -11.62 -15.22
CA ASP A 98 -26.23 -10.58 -16.20
C ASP A 98 -26.36 -9.17 -15.58
N PHE A 99 -26.13 -9.03 -14.25
CA PHE A 99 -26.28 -7.73 -13.60
C PHE A 99 -25.16 -6.78 -13.99
N THR A 100 -25.58 -5.61 -14.49
CA THR A 100 -24.65 -4.52 -14.84
C THR A 100 -25.26 -3.20 -14.42
N LYS A 101 -24.48 -2.37 -13.72
CA LYS A 101 -24.87 -1.02 -13.34
C LYS A 101 -23.75 -0.02 -13.57
N THR A 102 -24.09 1.18 -14.05
CA THR A 102 -23.11 2.26 -14.23
C THR A 102 -23.61 3.50 -13.52
N VAL A 103 -22.77 4.08 -12.67
CA VAL A 103 -22.99 5.35 -11.98
C VAL A 103 -22.00 6.37 -12.50
N ARG A 104 -22.44 7.59 -12.78
CA ARG A 104 -21.59 8.71 -13.21
C ARG A 104 -21.82 9.91 -12.33
N ARG A 105 -20.73 10.60 -11.98
CA ARG A 105 -20.73 11.84 -11.22
C ARG A 105 -19.72 12.81 -11.83
N ASP A 106 -20.06 14.08 -11.86
CA ASP A 106 -19.13 15.15 -12.19
C ASP A 106 -18.96 16.04 -10.97
N PHE A 107 -17.71 16.40 -10.68
CA PHE A 107 -17.34 17.21 -9.53
C PHE A 107 -16.54 18.43 -9.98
N GLU A 108 -16.87 19.57 -9.39
CA GLU A 108 -16.04 20.77 -9.41
C GLU A 108 -15.34 20.85 -8.04
N ILE A 109 -14.03 20.58 -8.01
CA ILE A 109 -13.24 20.48 -6.78
C ILE A 109 -12.42 21.76 -6.62
N GLU A 110 -12.70 22.54 -5.57
CA GLU A 110 -11.96 23.74 -5.22
C GLU A 110 -10.73 23.40 -4.39
N SER A 111 -9.62 24.11 -4.61
CA SER A 111 -8.40 23.99 -3.80
C SER A 111 -7.97 25.37 -3.31
N GLU A 112 -7.80 25.48 -2.00
CA GLU A 112 -7.24 26.69 -1.36
C GLU A 112 -5.71 26.72 -1.41
N PHE A 113 -5.06 25.72 -1.99
CA PHE A 113 -3.63 25.53 -1.94
C PHE A 113 -2.87 26.49 -2.86
N GLU A 114 -2.17 27.46 -2.27
CA GLU A 114 -1.19 28.30 -2.95
C GLU A 114 0.20 27.66 -2.84
N GLY A 115 0.59 26.81 -3.77
CA GLY A 115 1.97 26.29 -3.78
C GLY A 115 2.16 24.99 -4.58
N SER A 116 3.41 24.71 -4.89
CA SER A 116 3.86 23.51 -5.61
C SER A 116 3.96 22.26 -4.72
N PHE A 117 3.48 22.31 -3.48
CA PHE A 117 3.46 21.15 -2.60
C PHE A 117 2.31 20.23 -3.01
N ILE A 118 2.67 18.95 -3.21
CA ILE A 118 1.72 17.90 -3.57
C ILE A 118 0.85 17.63 -2.33
N SER A 119 -0.33 18.24 -2.26
CA SER A 119 -1.30 17.96 -1.20
C SER A 119 -1.63 16.48 -1.20
N GLN A 120 -1.57 15.86 -0.02
CA GLN A 120 -2.04 14.49 0.20
C GLN A 120 -3.51 14.45 0.62
N GLU A 121 -4.14 15.60 0.73
CA GLU A 121 -5.57 15.69 0.98
C GLU A 121 -6.35 14.99 -0.13
N VAL A 122 -7.45 14.37 0.25
CA VAL A 122 -8.29 13.60 -0.66
C VAL A 122 -9.69 14.19 -0.73
N PHE A 123 -10.25 14.18 -1.93
CA PHE A 123 -11.68 14.29 -2.13
C PHE A 123 -12.28 12.90 -2.05
N THR A 124 -13.25 12.68 -1.16
CA THR A 124 -13.88 11.39 -0.94
C THR A 124 -15.31 11.39 -1.46
N ASN A 125 -15.63 10.37 -2.26
CA ASN A 125 -17.00 10.08 -2.70
C ASN A 125 -17.39 8.69 -2.22
N ASN A 126 -18.59 8.57 -1.61
CA ASN A 126 -19.14 7.31 -1.15
C ASN A 126 -20.44 7.02 -1.91
N GLU A 127 -20.54 5.84 -2.51
CA GLU A 127 -21.73 5.35 -3.19
C GLU A 127 -22.17 4.01 -2.60
N ILE A 128 -23.41 3.92 -2.16
CA ILE A 128 -24.03 2.67 -1.72
C ILE A 128 -24.99 2.22 -2.83
N ILE A 129 -24.78 1.04 -3.35
CA ILE A 129 -25.48 0.57 -4.53
C ILE A 129 -26.17 -0.76 -4.23
N GLU A 130 -27.48 -0.80 -4.40
CA GLU A 130 -28.26 -2.02 -4.31
C GLU A 130 -27.94 -2.93 -5.51
N VAL A 131 -27.71 -4.20 -5.21
CA VAL A 131 -27.33 -5.24 -6.16
C VAL A 131 -28.08 -6.53 -5.86
N VAL A 132 -27.73 -7.62 -6.53
CA VAL A 132 -28.14 -8.99 -6.21
C VAL A 132 -26.99 -9.70 -5.48
N PRO A 133 -27.23 -10.85 -4.80
CA PRO A 133 -26.15 -11.66 -4.26
C PRO A 133 -25.15 -12.12 -5.33
N GLY A 134 -23.90 -12.36 -4.93
CA GLY A 134 -22.86 -12.87 -5.81
C GLY A 134 -21.58 -12.04 -5.81
N THR A 135 -20.67 -12.35 -6.74
CA THR A 135 -19.38 -11.67 -6.88
C THR A 135 -19.41 -10.69 -8.04
N PHE A 136 -18.87 -9.50 -7.79
CA PHE A 136 -18.88 -8.38 -8.73
C PHE A 136 -17.49 -7.81 -8.94
N GLN A 137 -17.21 -7.46 -10.19
CA GLN A 137 -16.10 -6.58 -10.53
C GLN A 137 -16.59 -5.14 -10.55
N VAL A 138 -15.92 -4.28 -9.77
CA VAL A 138 -16.21 -2.84 -9.66
C VAL A 138 -15.07 -2.07 -10.33
N ASN A 139 -15.35 -1.51 -11.51
CA ASN A 139 -14.40 -0.70 -12.27
C ASN A 139 -14.67 0.78 -12.03
N ILE A 140 -13.67 1.49 -11.50
CA ILE A 140 -13.75 2.91 -11.16
C ILE A 140 -12.82 3.67 -12.09
N THR A 141 -13.34 4.64 -12.81
CA THR A 141 -12.59 5.51 -13.72
C THR A 141 -12.72 6.94 -13.26
N ILE A 142 -11.59 7.63 -13.06
CA ILE A 142 -11.52 9.05 -12.79
C ILE A 142 -10.87 9.74 -13.99
N LEU A 143 -11.58 10.70 -14.56
CA LEU A 143 -11.10 11.54 -15.64
C LEU A 143 -10.90 12.97 -15.14
N ASP A 144 -9.70 13.48 -15.18
CA ASP A 144 -9.42 14.91 -15.07
C ASP A 144 -9.76 15.56 -16.40
N GLN A 145 -10.84 16.35 -16.42
CA GLN A 145 -11.35 16.98 -17.65
C GLN A 145 -10.42 18.06 -18.19
N THR A 146 -9.57 18.64 -17.35
CA THR A 146 -8.61 19.69 -17.74
C THR A 146 -7.42 19.10 -18.49
N SER A 147 -6.86 18.02 -18.00
CA SER A 147 -5.72 17.34 -18.64
C SER A 147 -6.17 16.32 -19.70
N GLY A 148 -7.41 15.85 -19.66
CA GLY A 148 -7.93 14.75 -20.46
C GLY A 148 -7.34 13.38 -20.08
N ARG A 149 -6.67 13.26 -18.94
CA ARG A 149 -6.05 12.02 -18.46
C ARG A 149 -6.98 11.29 -17.50
N ALA A 150 -7.01 9.97 -17.61
CA ALA A 150 -7.86 9.13 -16.78
C ALA A 150 -7.05 8.06 -16.05
N SER A 151 -7.44 7.77 -14.82
CA SER A 151 -6.96 6.65 -14.02
C SER A 151 -8.08 5.67 -13.74
N ASN A 152 -7.73 4.37 -13.73
CA ASN A 152 -8.68 3.29 -13.51
C ASN A 152 -8.28 2.47 -12.28
N ARG A 153 -9.30 2.00 -11.54
CA ARG A 153 -9.17 1.01 -10.48
C ARG A 153 -10.19 -0.09 -10.69
N THR A 154 -9.81 -1.30 -10.35
CA THR A 154 -10.70 -2.47 -10.40
C THR A 154 -10.66 -3.14 -9.05
N ASN A 155 -11.80 -3.21 -8.39
CA ASN A 155 -12.02 -3.89 -7.13
C ASN A 155 -12.93 -5.11 -7.36
N GLN A 156 -12.95 -6.03 -6.40
CA GLN A 156 -13.88 -7.15 -6.36
C GLN A 156 -14.70 -7.04 -5.07
N ALA A 157 -16.01 -7.22 -5.18
CA ALA A 157 -16.91 -7.27 -4.03
C ALA A 157 -17.76 -8.54 -4.09
N THR A 158 -17.76 -9.30 -2.99
CA THR A 158 -18.63 -10.47 -2.84
C THR A 158 -19.73 -10.13 -1.84
N ILE A 159 -20.97 -10.32 -2.27
CA ILE A 159 -22.16 -10.01 -1.49
C ILE A 159 -22.80 -11.32 -1.07
N PRO A 160 -23.04 -11.54 0.24
CA PRO A 160 -23.72 -12.70 0.75
C PRO A 160 -25.12 -12.84 0.15
N ASP A 161 -25.58 -14.09 -0.01
CA ASP A 161 -26.97 -14.39 -0.28
C ASP A 161 -27.70 -14.57 1.07
N PRO A 162 -28.69 -13.72 1.39
CA PRO A 162 -29.44 -13.84 2.64
C PRO A 162 -30.29 -15.12 2.72
N ASP A 163 -30.58 -15.74 1.59
CA ASP A 163 -31.35 -16.98 1.53
C ASP A 163 -30.48 -18.26 1.51
N ASP A 164 -29.14 -18.11 1.38
CA ASP A 164 -28.22 -19.25 1.41
C ASP A 164 -27.99 -19.69 2.86
N PRO A 165 -28.21 -21.00 3.17
CA PRO A 165 -27.91 -21.54 4.49
C PRO A 165 -26.42 -21.58 4.81
N GLN A 166 -25.54 -21.45 3.82
CA GLN A 166 -24.08 -21.46 4.05
C GLN A 166 -23.62 -20.22 4.82
N ILE A 167 -22.64 -20.43 5.69
CA ILE A 167 -22.01 -19.35 6.43
C ILE A 167 -21.25 -18.44 5.47
N SER A 168 -21.48 -17.16 5.59
CA SER A 168 -20.79 -16.14 4.81
C SER A 168 -20.03 -15.16 5.70
N LEU A 169 -18.83 -14.81 5.28
CA LEU A 169 -17.97 -13.84 5.95
C LEU A 169 -17.51 -12.80 4.91
N THR A 170 -17.90 -11.55 5.09
CA THR A 170 -17.54 -10.47 4.17
C THR A 170 -16.06 -10.09 4.27
N THR A 171 -15.60 -9.27 3.34
CA THR A 171 -14.29 -8.63 3.39
C THR A 171 -14.17 -7.76 4.65
N ILE A 172 -13.01 -7.81 5.33
CA ILE A 172 -12.73 -6.99 6.51
C ILE A 172 -12.43 -5.56 6.07
N ARG A 173 -13.18 -4.61 6.61
CA ARG A 173 -12.99 -3.18 6.38
C ARG A 173 -12.12 -2.59 7.49
N LEU A 174 -11.13 -1.80 7.11
CA LEU A 174 -10.34 -0.99 8.03
C LEU A 174 -10.79 0.45 7.94
N LEU A 175 -11.12 1.05 9.08
CA LEU A 175 -11.55 2.43 9.18
C LEU A 175 -10.66 3.17 10.18
N GLY A 176 -10.43 4.44 9.93
CA GLY A 176 -9.65 5.32 10.79
C GLY A 176 -10.46 6.53 11.23
N LYS A 177 -10.22 6.97 12.46
CA LYS A 177 -10.75 8.22 12.99
C LYS A 177 -9.66 9.26 13.00
N ASN A 178 -9.92 10.41 12.37
CA ASN A 178 -9.00 11.53 12.34
C ASN A 178 -9.44 12.59 13.36
N LEU A 179 -8.54 12.96 14.29
CA LEU A 179 -8.79 13.95 15.34
C LEU A 179 -9.01 15.38 14.79
N GLU A 180 -8.39 15.71 13.66
CA GLU A 180 -8.48 17.07 13.11
C GLU A 180 -9.83 17.33 12.41
N LEU A 181 -10.54 16.27 12.01
CA LEU A 181 -11.86 16.42 11.45
C LEU A 181 -12.87 16.56 12.58
N SER A 182 -13.67 17.63 12.54
CA SER A 182 -14.70 17.96 13.53
C SER A 182 -15.80 16.89 13.69
N GLN A 183 -15.82 15.91 12.80
CA GLN A 183 -16.71 14.76 12.82
C GLN A 183 -16.05 13.61 13.55
N ASN A 184 -16.64 13.22 14.70
CA ASN A 184 -16.22 12.05 15.49
C ASN A 184 -16.58 10.73 14.76
N GLN A 185 -16.20 10.61 13.48
CA GLN A 185 -16.61 9.52 12.58
C GLN A 185 -15.40 8.73 12.11
N PHE A 186 -15.57 7.41 12.00
CA PHE A 186 -14.62 6.52 11.36
C PHE A 186 -14.84 6.51 9.84
N ASN A 187 -13.79 6.78 9.08
CA ASN A 187 -13.81 6.76 7.63
C ASN A 187 -13.00 5.56 7.10
N PRO A 188 -13.42 4.94 5.98
CA PRO A 188 -12.69 3.84 5.38
C PRO A 188 -11.25 4.21 5.04
N ILE A 189 -10.31 3.32 5.34
CA ILE A 189 -8.92 3.39 4.90
C ILE A 189 -8.78 2.52 3.65
N THR A 190 -8.62 3.15 2.51
CA THR A 190 -8.56 2.50 1.20
C THR A 190 -7.17 1.97 0.86
N THR A 191 -6.13 2.39 1.61
CA THR A 191 -4.73 2.04 1.39
C THR A 191 -4.25 0.94 2.34
N TYR A 192 -3.15 0.29 1.97
CA TYR A 192 -2.43 -0.62 2.87
C TYR A 192 -1.80 0.13 4.05
N THR A 193 -1.23 1.29 3.80
CA THR A 193 -0.62 2.14 4.82
C THR A 193 -1.70 3.01 5.45
N VAL A 194 -1.78 2.99 6.78
CA VAL A 194 -2.67 3.88 7.54
C VAL A 194 -2.25 5.33 7.29
N PRO A 195 -3.17 6.21 6.87
CA PRO A 195 -2.87 7.62 6.64
C PRO A 195 -2.37 8.33 7.91
N SER A 196 -1.65 9.42 7.73
CA SER A 196 -1.26 10.31 8.82
C SER A 196 -2.49 10.86 9.57
N LYS A 197 -2.30 11.27 10.83
CA LYS A 197 -3.32 11.92 11.66
C LYS A 197 -4.50 11.02 12.11
N ILE A 198 -4.41 9.72 11.90
CA ILE A 198 -5.35 8.76 12.49
C ILE A 198 -4.95 8.50 13.93
N ASP A 199 -5.92 8.55 14.87
CA ASP A 199 -5.72 8.27 16.29
C ASP A 199 -6.28 6.92 16.74
N SER A 200 -7.29 6.44 16.04
CA SER A 200 -7.99 5.21 16.37
C SER A 200 -8.36 4.44 15.13
N LEU A 201 -8.27 3.13 15.23
CA LEU A 201 -8.62 2.19 14.16
C LEU A 201 -9.88 1.41 14.53
N LYS A 202 -10.68 1.12 13.53
CA LYS A 202 -11.81 0.21 13.61
C LYS A 202 -11.72 -0.82 12.50
N LEU A 203 -11.87 -2.08 12.85
CA LEU A 203 -12.02 -3.16 11.87
C LEU A 203 -13.43 -3.71 12.00
N ASP A 204 -14.13 -3.80 10.89
CA ASP A 204 -15.45 -4.37 10.86
C ASP A 204 -15.65 -5.34 9.67
N PHE A 205 -16.55 -6.28 9.86
CA PHE A 205 -16.97 -7.26 8.87
C PHE A 205 -18.34 -7.79 9.22
N GLN A 206 -19.06 -8.30 8.24
CA GLN A 206 -20.36 -8.90 8.43
C GLN A 206 -20.26 -10.42 8.34
N VAL A 207 -20.97 -11.08 9.24
CA VAL A 207 -21.13 -12.52 9.27
C VAL A 207 -22.60 -12.84 9.07
N THR A 208 -22.89 -13.76 8.16
CA THR A 208 -24.22 -14.27 7.94
C THR A 208 -24.22 -15.77 8.25
N ASN A 209 -25.10 -16.19 9.16
CA ASN A 209 -25.37 -17.58 9.48
C ASN A 209 -26.90 -17.77 9.53
N ASN A 210 -27.46 -18.44 8.57
CA ASN A 210 -28.90 -18.67 8.46
C ASN A 210 -29.31 -20.01 9.05
N ASP A 211 -28.37 -20.83 9.55
CA ASP A 211 -28.69 -22.07 10.23
C ASP A 211 -29.17 -21.82 11.68
N VAL A 212 -30.33 -22.32 12.00
CA VAL A 212 -30.98 -22.14 13.30
C VAL A 212 -30.40 -23.09 14.36
N ASP A 213 -29.87 -24.23 13.94
CA ASP A 213 -29.50 -25.33 14.82
C ASP A 213 -27.99 -25.34 15.20
N ASP A 214 -27.15 -24.58 14.49
CA ASP A 214 -25.70 -24.58 14.71
C ASP A 214 -25.16 -23.17 15.06
N PRO A 215 -24.84 -22.91 16.35
CA PRO A 215 -24.23 -21.68 16.77
C PRO A 215 -22.83 -21.50 16.19
N LEU A 216 -22.57 -20.36 15.56
CA LEU A 216 -21.30 -20.06 14.92
C LEU A 216 -20.27 -19.51 15.90
N THR A 217 -19.06 -20.06 15.91
CA THR A 217 -17.92 -19.53 16.65
C THR A 217 -16.93 -18.83 15.71
N ILE A 218 -16.64 -17.58 15.99
CA ILE A 218 -15.75 -16.73 15.19
C ILE A 218 -14.52 -16.41 16.03
N ASN A 219 -13.34 -16.70 15.51
CA ASN A 219 -12.06 -16.37 16.09
C ASN A 219 -11.48 -15.17 15.34
N ALA A 220 -11.23 -14.06 16.03
CA ALA A 220 -10.60 -12.87 15.49
C ALA A 220 -9.28 -12.60 16.17
N ARG A 221 -8.23 -12.28 15.41
CA ARG A 221 -6.89 -12.00 15.94
C ARG A 221 -6.28 -10.79 15.25
N LEU A 222 -5.60 -9.95 16.05
CA LEU A 222 -4.71 -8.90 15.56
C LEU A 222 -3.27 -9.38 15.77
N ILE A 223 -2.51 -9.42 14.71
CA ILE A 223 -1.16 -9.98 14.69
C ILE A 223 -0.19 -8.93 14.16
N GLU A 224 0.95 -8.79 14.81
CA GLU A 224 2.09 -8.03 14.32
C GLU A 224 3.16 -8.98 13.75
N TYR A 225 3.75 -8.59 12.62
CA TYR A 225 4.84 -9.31 12.01
C TYR A 225 6.11 -8.46 12.05
N PRO A 226 7.19 -8.95 12.69
CA PRO A 226 8.49 -8.29 12.61
C PRO A 226 8.92 -8.11 11.16
N ALA A 227 9.29 -6.87 10.79
CA ALA A 227 9.74 -6.53 9.45
C ALA A 227 11.13 -5.89 9.48
N ASP A 228 11.91 -6.09 8.41
CA ASP A 228 13.19 -5.40 8.22
C ASP A 228 12.94 -3.94 7.83
N THR A 229 13.14 -3.03 8.78
CA THR A 229 13.03 -1.59 8.58
C THR A 229 14.39 -0.92 8.36
N SER A 230 15.46 -1.68 8.15
CA SER A 230 16.80 -1.14 7.93
C SER A 230 16.89 -0.32 6.64
N TYR A 231 17.81 0.65 6.62
CA TYR A 231 18.11 1.47 5.45
C TYR A 231 18.72 0.63 4.33
N ALA A 232 18.54 1.05 3.08
CA ALA A 232 19.21 0.44 1.95
C ALA A 232 20.73 0.47 2.14
N ARG A 233 21.39 -0.64 1.80
CA ARG A 233 22.84 -0.75 1.89
C ARG A 233 23.51 0.06 0.79
N PRO A 234 24.79 0.48 0.97
CA PRO A 234 25.53 1.15 -0.09
C PRO A 234 25.52 0.36 -1.42
N MET A 235 25.56 1.08 -2.54
CA MET A 235 25.44 0.49 -3.87
C MET A 235 26.58 -0.49 -4.24
N ASN A 236 27.75 -0.31 -3.62
CA ASN A 236 28.92 -1.16 -3.82
C ASN A 236 29.02 -2.37 -2.86
N PHE A 237 28.04 -2.50 -1.95
CA PHE A 237 28.07 -3.58 -0.96
C PHE A 237 27.61 -4.89 -1.57
N ASN A 238 28.55 -5.71 -2.04
CA ASN A 238 28.31 -6.95 -2.77
C ASN A 238 28.73 -8.22 -2.00
N ASN A 239 28.82 -8.16 -0.66
CA ASN A 239 29.24 -9.30 0.18
C ASN A 239 28.21 -10.44 0.23
N TYR A 240 27.25 -10.44 -0.69
CA TYR A 240 26.24 -11.46 -0.79
C TYR A 240 25.80 -11.65 -2.24
N SER A 241 25.49 -12.87 -2.59
CA SER A 241 24.70 -13.12 -3.80
C SER A 241 23.21 -13.04 -3.50
N PRO A 242 22.36 -12.76 -4.48
CA PRO A 242 20.90 -12.82 -4.30
C PRO A 242 20.38 -14.16 -3.76
N SER A 243 21.17 -15.23 -3.93
CA SER A 243 20.87 -16.57 -3.41
C SER A 243 21.32 -16.80 -1.96
N SER A 244 22.25 -15.98 -1.44
CA SER A 244 22.79 -16.10 -0.09
C SER A 244 22.28 -15.04 0.88
N LEU A 245 21.48 -14.09 0.39
CA LEU A 245 20.77 -13.17 1.26
C LEU A 245 19.68 -13.92 1.99
N PRO A 246 19.74 -13.97 3.34
CA PRO A 246 18.51 -14.20 4.05
C PRO A 246 17.56 -13.08 3.62
N TYR A 247 16.40 -13.45 3.11
CA TYR A 247 15.36 -12.47 2.85
C TYR A 247 14.97 -11.84 4.19
N ILE A 248 15.42 -10.62 4.38
CA ILE A 248 14.99 -9.80 5.48
C ILE A 248 13.82 -9.00 4.90
N GLY A 249 12.64 -9.53 5.05
CA GLY A 249 11.38 -8.89 4.69
C GLY A 249 10.51 -8.84 5.92
N VAL A 250 9.32 -9.40 5.83
CA VAL A 250 8.44 -9.65 6.97
C VAL A 250 8.61 -11.09 7.41
N ASP A 251 8.91 -11.32 8.68
CA ASP A 251 9.04 -12.67 9.22
C ASP A 251 7.68 -13.18 9.71
N MET A 252 6.94 -13.82 8.81
CA MET A 252 5.62 -14.39 9.11
C MET A 252 5.68 -15.55 10.12
N ARG A 253 6.87 -16.10 10.43
CA ARG A 253 7.03 -17.17 11.42
C ARG A 253 7.15 -16.66 12.85
N ARG A 254 7.44 -15.37 13.00
CA ARG A 254 7.54 -14.69 14.30
C ARG A 254 6.35 -13.77 14.52
N ALA A 255 5.17 -14.29 14.24
CA ALA A 255 3.94 -13.56 14.50
C ALA A 255 3.78 -13.30 16.00
N GLU A 256 3.53 -12.06 16.38
CA GLU A 256 3.15 -11.66 17.75
C GLU A 256 1.66 -11.37 17.74
N GLU A 257 0.90 -12.15 18.54
CA GLU A 257 -0.52 -11.90 18.76
C GLU A 257 -0.67 -10.70 19.70
N ILE A 258 -1.21 -9.59 19.16
CA ILE A 258 -1.47 -8.36 19.92
C ILE A 258 -2.79 -8.47 20.67
N ASP A 259 -3.80 -9.05 20.02
CA ASP A 259 -5.12 -9.24 20.59
C ASP A 259 -5.80 -10.44 19.95
N SER A 260 -6.61 -11.15 20.75
CA SER A 260 -7.46 -12.22 20.26
C SER A 260 -8.82 -12.19 20.93
N ASN A 261 -9.83 -12.49 20.16
CA ASN A 261 -11.21 -12.48 20.63
C ASN A 261 -12.04 -13.60 19.98
N VAL A 262 -12.87 -14.21 20.80
CA VAL A 262 -13.81 -15.23 20.34
C VAL A 262 -15.22 -14.71 20.46
N ARG A 263 -15.98 -14.75 19.40
CA ARG A 263 -17.39 -14.39 19.37
C ARG A 263 -18.21 -15.62 19.06
N ARG A 264 -19.33 -15.75 19.73
CA ARG A 264 -20.31 -16.81 19.48
C ARG A 264 -21.63 -16.17 19.08
N LEU A 265 -22.16 -16.59 17.94
CA LEU A 265 -23.45 -16.19 17.42
C LEU A 265 -24.43 -17.34 17.66
N ASP A 266 -25.37 -17.13 18.57
CA ASP A 266 -26.34 -18.13 18.97
C ASP A 266 -27.68 -17.99 18.22
N GLN A 267 -27.81 -16.99 17.35
CA GLN A 267 -29.04 -16.71 16.59
C GLN A 267 -28.71 -16.62 15.10
N PRO A 268 -29.62 -17.12 14.24
CA PRO A 268 -29.46 -16.99 12.79
C PRO A 268 -29.62 -15.52 12.36
N GLY A 269 -29.06 -15.22 11.19
CA GLY A 269 -29.13 -13.93 10.53
C GLY A 269 -27.75 -13.31 10.28
N SER A 270 -27.77 -12.04 9.86
CA SER A 270 -26.57 -11.26 9.55
C SER A 270 -26.24 -10.31 10.68
N VAL A 271 -24.96 -10.27 11.08
CA VAL A 271 -24.48 -9.39 12.14
C VAL A 271 -23.19 -8.69 11.74
N LEU A 272 -23.13 -7.38 11.96
CA LEU A 272 -21.90 -6.59 11.80
C LEU A 272 -21.10 -6.68 13.12
N ILE A 273 -19.85 -7.13 13.00
CA ILE A 273 -18.91 -7.26 14.12
C ILE A 273 -17.85 -6.18 13.99
N GLU A 274 -17.62 -5.44 15.07
CA GLU A 274 -16.65 -4.34 15.15
C GLU A 274 -15.60 -4.59 16.22
N PHE A 275 -14.33 -4.26 15.87
CA PHE A 275 -13.19 -4.21 16.77
C PHE A 275 -12.57 -2.82 16.70
N LYS A 276 -12.27 -2.23 17.88
CA LYS A 276 -11.72 -0.88 17.99
C LYS A 276 -10.39 -0.92 18.71
N TYR A 277 -9.38 -0.26 18.13
CA TYR A 277 -8.04 -0.16 18.66
C TYR A 277 -7.59 1.30 18.71
N PRO A 278 -6.75 1.70 19.68
CA PRO A 278 -5.98 2.94 19.52
C PRO A 278 -5.06 2.81 18.33
N LEU A 279 -4.46 3.92 17.86
CA LEU A 279 -3.42 3.82 16.85
C LEU A 279 -2.29 2.92 17.38
N LEU A 280 -1.92 1.94 16.57
CA LEU A 280 -0.85 1.00 16.88
C LEU A 280 0.53 1.64 16.63
N ASP A 281 1.57 1.05 17.19
CA ASP A 281 2.95 1.44 16.91
C ASP A 281 3.31 1.21 15.44
N ARG A 282 4.45 1.76 15.00
CA ARG A 282 4.96 1.53 13.65
C ARG A 282 5.24 0.05 13.45
N GLY A 283 4.57 -0.57 12.48
CA GLY A 283 4.66 -1.99 12.25
C GLY A 283 3.88 -2.48 11.05
N THR A 284 3.92 -3.78 10.84
CA THR A 284 3.18 -4.51 9.82
C THR A 284 2.20 -5.44 10.51
N TYR A 285 0.94 -5.25 10.24
CA TYR A 285 -0.15 -5.91 10.96
C TYR A 285 -1.04 -6.71 10.03
N ARG A 286 -1.66 -7.73 10.60
CA ARG A 286 -2.77 -8.48 10.02
C ARG A 286 -3.88 -8.60 11.05
N PHE A 287 -5.06 -8.20 10.69
CA PHE A 287 -6.27 -8.63 11.37
C PHE A 287 -6.89 -9.78 10.60
N GLU A 288 -7.08 -10.90 11.26
CA GLU A 288 -7.64 -12.09 10.64
C GLU A 288 -8.84 -12.60 11.40
N VAL A 289 -9.74 -13.19 10.64
CA VAL A 289 -10.98 -13.80 11.15
C VAL A 289 -11.12 -15.20 10.58
N GLU A 290 -11.41 -16.14 11.44
CA GLU A 290 -11.57 -17.54 11.10
C GLU A 290 -12.84 -18.08 11.75
N THR A 291 -13.59 -18.85 10.98
CA THR A 291 -14.73 -19.62 11.43
C THR A 291 -14.75 -20.96 10.71
N THR A 292 -15.52 -21.91 11.24
CA THR A 292 -15.68 -23.22 10.61
C THR A 292 -17.14 -23.36 10.21
N ASP A 293 -17.39 -23.78 8.99
CA ASP A 293 -18.72 -24.05 8.49
C ASP A 293 -19.25 -25.41 8.97
N GLN A 294 -20.48 -25.74 8.57
CA GLN A 294 -21.17 -27.00 8.91
C GLN A 294 -20.47 -28.24 8.37
N ASP A 295 -19.77 -28.11 7.24
CA ASP A 295 -19.03 -29.20 6.60
C ASP A 295 -17.64 -29.39 7.23
N GLY A 296 -17.26 -28.54 8.21
CA GLY A 296 -15.96 -28.54 8.85
C GLY A 296 -14.88 -27.83 8.04
N GLU A 297 -15.24 -27.08 7.01
CA GLU A 297 -14.32 -26.24 6.24
C GLU A 297 -14.07 -24.93 6.94
N THR A 298 -12.82 -24.48 6.89
CA THR A 298 -12.43 -23.20 7.51
C THR A 298 -12.65 -22.05 6.54
N ILE A 299 -13.50 -21.10 6.95
CA ILE A 299 -13.67 -19.82 6.26
C ILE A 299 -12.69 -18.82 6.90
N TYR A 300 -11.80 -18.24 6.10
CA TYR A 300 -10.78 -17.33 6.55
C TYR A 300 -10.82 -16.03 5.77
N ARG A 301 -10.75 -14.89 6.49
CA ARG A 301 -10.58 -13.55 5.90
C ARG A 301 -9.49 -12.81 6.66
N ALA A 302 -8.74 -11.98 5.95
CA ALA A 302 -7.73 -11.15 6.58
C ALA A 302 -7.60 -9.78 5.91
N ARG A 303 -7.24 -8.80 6.72
CA ARG A 303 -6.89 -7.44 6.31
C ARG A 303 -5.48 -7.13 6.79
N ASP A 304 -4.57 -6.96 5.84
CA ASP A 304 -3.21 -6.52 6.11
C ASP A 304 -3.13 -4.99 6.05
N PHE A 305 -2.35 -4.40 6.95
CA PHE A 305 -2.09 -2.97 6.95
C PHE A 305 -0.75 -2.67 7.63
N SER A 306 -0.23 -1.46 7.42
CA SER A 306 0.96 -0.96 8.10
C SER A 306 0.72 0.39 8.73
N VAL A 307 1.37 0.63 9.86
CA VAL A 307 1.52 1.94 10.49
C VAL A 307 2.94 2.40 10.26
N VAL A 308 3.10 3.58 9.66
CA VAL A 308 4.39 4.19 9.30
C VAL A 308 4.62 5.48 10.11
N SER A 309 5.49 6.37 9.63
CA SER A 309 5.72 7.66 10.30
C SER A 309 4.46 8.54 10.34
N GLU A 310 4.40 9.37 11.37
CA GLU A 310 3.24 10.22 11.66
C GLU A 310 2.84 11.14 10.50
N ASN A 311 3.83 11.64 9.76
CA ASN A 311 3.61 12.57 8.65
C ASN A 311 3.68 11.92 7.27
N TYR A 312 3.73 10.59 7.21
CA TYR A 312 3.84 9.85 5.95
C TYR A 312 2.77 10.27 4.92
N PRO A 313 3.12 10.42 3.63
CA PRO A 313 4.43 10.19 3.00
C PRO A 313 5.43 11.34 3.17
N SER A 314 5.03 12.46 3.73
CA SER A 314 5.87 13.63 3.97
C SER A 314 6.83 13.42 5.14
N VAL A 315 7.84 14.28 5.22
CA VAL A 315 8.82 14.31 6.31
C VAL A 315 8.82 15.72 6.91
N MET A 316 8.38 15.85 8.14
CA MET A 316 8.14 17.14 8.78
C MET A 316 8.88 17.31 10.11
N THR A 317 9.00 16.25 10.91
CA THR A 317 9.70 16.33 12.21
C THR A 317 11.22 16.34 12.03
N ALA A 318 11.94 16.87 13.01
CA ALA A 318 13.41 16.89 12.98
C ALA A 318 14.00 15.48 12.78
N ARG A 319 13.38 14.44 13.35
CA ARG A 319 13.80 13.06 13.20
C ARG A 319 13.56 12.53 11.80
N GLU A 320 12.39 12.78 11.24
CA GLU A 320 12.05 12.37 9.86
C GLU A 320 12.95 13.07 8.83
N LEU A 321 13.38 14.30 9.12
CA LEU A 321 14.34 15.02 8.28
C LEU A 321 15.78 14.47 8.44
N ALA A 322 16.16 14.05 9.64
CA ALA A 322 17.51 13.54 9.92
C ALA A 322 17.73 12.13 9.35
N GLU A 323 16.74 11.24 9.47
CA GLU A 323 16.87 9.84 9.06
C GLU A 323 17.35 9.65 7.60
N PRO A 324 16.76 10.29 6.58
CA PRO A 324 17.17 10.09 5.19
C PRO A 324 18.57 10.63 4.86
N LEU A 325 19.14 11.51 5.68
CA LEU A 325 20.51 12.00 5.51
C LEU A 325 21.56 10.89 5.59
N PHE A 326 21.14 9.68 6.04
CA PHE A 326 21.94 8.47 5.99
C PHE A 326 22.62 8.23 4.64
N TYR A 327 21.97 8.61 3.54
CA TYR A 327 22.54 8.41 2.21
C TYR A 327 23.61 9.43 1.81
N LEU A 328 23.68 10.57 2.52
CA LEU A 328 24.61 11.67 2.22
C LEU A 328 25.73 11.80 3.26
N MET A 329 25.53 11.29 4.47
CA MET A 329 26.44 11.44 5.60
C MET A 329 27.38 10.23 5.72
N ASP A 330 28.55 10.45 6.36
CA ASP A 330 29.31 9.36 6.93
C ASP A 330 28.48 8.63 7.99
N ARG A 331 28.62 7.31 8.05
CA ARG A 331 27.84 6.48 8.95
C ARG A 331 27.97 6.89 10.41
N ARG A 332 29.18 7.24 10.87
CA ARG A 332 29.44 7.62 12.27
C ARG A 332 28.78 8.94 12.61
N ASP A 333 28.84 9.90 11.68
CA ASP A 333 28.24 11.22 11.85
C ASP A 333 26.72 11.12 11.90
N HIS A 334 26.12 10.31 11.01
CA HIS A 334 24.68 10.02 11.05
C HIS A 334 24.27 9.33 12.36
N GLU A 335 24.98 8.28 12.78
CA GLU A 335 24.70 7.60 14.05
C GLU A 335 24.83 8.56 15.26
N SER A 336 25.75 9.54 15.20
CA SER A 336 25.90 10.56 16.23
C SER A 336 24.74 11.56 16.22
N MET A 337 24.31 11.98 15.05
CA MET A 337 23.13 12.84 14.88
C MET A 337 21.86 12.16 15.43
N MET A 338 21.65 10.89 15.12
CA MET A 338 20.47 10.13 15.54
C MET A 338 20.41 9.87 17.05
N LYS A 339 21.50 10.07 17.81
CA LYS A 339 21.50 9.99 19.28
C LYS A 339 20.92 11.26 19.95
N ILE A 340 20.78 12.36 19.23
CA ILE A 340 20.18 13.59 19.73
C ILE A 340 18.69 13.35 19.96
N GLN A 341 18.23 13.48 21.19
CA GLN A 341 16.83 13.24 21.57
C GLN A 341 15.97 14.50 21.50
N ASP A 342 16.59 15.66 21.81
CA ASP A 342 15.90 16.93 21.80
C ASP A 342 15.60 17.36 20.37
N PRO A 343 14.31 17.59 19.99
CA PRO A 343 13.92 17.91 18.62
C PRO A 343 14.56 19.18 18.07
N ASP A 344 14.69 20.22 18.88
CA ASP A 344 15.26 21.50 18.45
C ASP A 344 16.77 21.35 18.16
N SER A 345 17.50 20.69 19.06
CA SER A 345 18.91 20.38 18.86
C SER A 345 19.15 19.48 17.65
N LEU A 346 18.25 18.52 17.39
CA LEU A 346 18.32 17.68 16.21
C LEU A 346 18.07 18.49 14.92
N LYS A 347 17.07 19.38 14.95
CA LYS A 347 16.80 20.28 13.83
C LYS A 347 17.99 21.18 13.53
N GLU A 348 18.64 21.77 14.55
CA GLU A 348 19.87 22.53 14.38
C GLU A 348 21.01 21.71 13.78
N ALA A 349 21.12 20.44 14.13
CA ALA A 349 22.12 19.55 13.56
C ALA A 349 21.85 19.26 12.07
N VAL A 350 20.60 19.07 11.69
CA VAL A 350 20.18 18.94 10.29
C VAL A 350 20.49 20.21 9.50
N ASP A 351 20.14 21.38 10.03
CA ASP A 351 20.41 22.66 9.37
C ASP A 351 21.92 22.92 9.23
N ARG A 352 22.69 22.61 10.25
CA ARG A 352 24.15 22.71 10.23
C ARG A 352 24.76 21.80 9.17
N PHE A 353 24.28 20.59 9.03
CA PHE A 353 24.72 19.66 7.98
C PHE A 353 24.55 20.29 6.59
N TRP A 354 23.37 20.78 6.28
CA TRP A 354 23.10 21.38 4.98
C TRP A 354 23.90 22.65 4.73
N LEU A 355 23.93 23.59 5.67
CA LEU A 355 24.59 24.89 5.54
C LEU A 355 26.11 24.77 5.54
N SER A 356 26.70 23.76 6.16
CA SER A 356 28.13 23.51 6.11
C SER A 356 28.62 22.98 4.77
N ASN A 357 27.74 22.28 4.04
CA ASN A 357 28.06 21.67 2.76
C ASN A 357 27.69 22.56 1.58
N VAL A 358 26.49 23.15 1.55
CA VAL A 358 26.05 24.06 0.49
C VAL A 358 26.21 25.49 0.94
N GLN A 359 27.27 26.16 0.48
CA GLN A 359 27.70 27.47 0.98
C GLN A 359 26.75 28.63 0.63
N ASN A 360 25.98 28.52 -0.45
CA ASN A 360 25.03 29.52 -0.88
C ASN A 360 23.63 29.23 -0.31
N MET A 361 23.10 30.21 0.45
CA MET A 361 21.79 30.07 1.12
C MET A 361 20.62 29.75 0.16
N ASN A 362 20.59 30.38 -1.02
CA ASN A 362 19.52 30.16 -1.99
C ASN A 362 19.64 28.78 -2.66
N GLU A 363 20.88 28.37 -2.97
CA GLU A 363 21.16 27.02 -3.47
C GLU A 363 20.84 25.97 -2.41
N ALA A 364 21.22 26.21 -1.15
CA ALA A 364 20.91 25.32 -0.04
C ALA A 364 19.40 25.06 0.06
N ARG A 365 18.57 26.11 0.00
CA ARG A 365 17.11 25.96 0.01
C ARG A 365 16.62 25.08 -1.13
N SER A 366 17.11 25.31 -2.35
CA SER A 366 16.71 24.53 -3.53
C SER A 366 17.15 23.07 -3.44
N VAL A 367 18.37 22.83 -2.94
CA VAL A 367 18.90 21.47 -2.73
C VAL A 367 18.09 20.72 -1.68
N ILE A 368 17.81 21.36 -0.54
CA ILE A 368 17.02 20.79 0.56
C ILE A 368 15.62 20.43 0.08
N ASN A 369 14.96 21.36 -0.61
CA ASN A 369 13.62 21.10 -1.14
C ASN A 369 13.62 19.93 -2.11
N LEU A 370 14.56 19.89 -3.06
CA LEU A 370 14.67 18.77 -4.01
C LEU A 370 14.96 17.43 -3.31
N TYR A 371 15.80 17.46 -2.26
CA TYR A 371 16.14 16.23 -1.53
C TYR A 371 14.90 15.63 -0.86
N TYR A 372 14.19 16.43 -0.08
CA TYR A 372 13.03 15.95 0.66
C TYR A 372 11.82 15.70 -0.24
N GLU A 373 11.66 16.44 -1.34
CA GLU A 373 10.69 16.10 -2.38
C GLU A 373 10.94 14.68 -2.92
N ARG A 374 12.21 14.32 -3.20
CA ARG A 374 12.54 12.96 -3.65
C ARG A 374 12.35 11.90 -2.56
N VAL A 375 12.55 12.25 -1.28
CA VAL A 375 12.24 11.36 -0.15
C VAL A 375 10.74 11.09 -0.10
N GLU A 376 9.91 12.12 -0.20
CA GLU A 376 8.45 11.98 -0.21
C GLU A 376 7.95 11.18 -1.42
N GLN A 377 8.50 11.44 -2.61
CA GLN A 377 8.18 10.68 -3.81
C GLN A 377 8.61 9.22 -3.68
N ALA A 378 9.78 8.95 -3.08
CA ALA A 378 10.21 7.59 -2.82
C ALA A 378 9.27 6.87 -1.86
N ASN A 379 8.76 7.57 -0.83
CA ASN A 379 7.73 7.04 0.06
C ASN A 379 6.46 6.66 -0.72
N LYS A 380 5.96 7.52 -1.59
CA LYS A 380 4.77 7.25 -2.38
C LYS A 380 4.92 6.05 -3.30
N GLN A 381 6.08 5.93 -3.96
CA GLN A 381 6.26 4.97 -5.04
C GLN A 381 6.78 3.61 -4.59
N PHE A 382 7.56 3.55 -3.51
CA PHE A 382 8.34 2.36 -3.15
C PHE A 382 8.08 1.83 -1.75
N THR A 383 7.14 2.39 -1.00
CA THR A 383 6.73 1.85 0.30
C THR A 383 6.14 0.45 0.13
N ASN A 384 6.64 -0.44 0.96
CA ASN A 384 6.14 -1.80 1.07
C ASN A 384 5.94 -2.12 2.58
N PHE A 385 6.63 -3.12 3.14
CA PHE A 385 6.67 -3.36 4.58
C PHE A 385 7.56 -2.35 5.33
N LYS A 386 8.26 -1.48 4.62
CA LYS A 386 9.01 -0.34 5.16
C LYS A 386 8.81 0.90 4.28
N GLU A 387 9.09 2.05 4.85
CA GLU A 387 9.00 3.33 4.14
C GLU A 387 9.83 3.31 2.86
N GLY A 388 9.29 3.87 1.80
CA GLY A 388 9.86 3.77 0.45
C GLY A 388 11.29 4.28 0.34
N TRP A 389 11.62 5.36 1.06
CA TRP A 389 12.97 5.91 1.10
C TRP A 389 14.03 4.91 1.67
N LYS A 390 13.60 3.95 2.51
CA LYS A 390 14.47 2.90 3.08
C LYS A 390 14.73 1.73 2.12
N THR A 391 14.02 1.67 0.99
CA THR A 391 14.17 0.61 -0.02
C THR A 391 15.36 0.87 -0.95
N ASP A 392 15.83 -0.15 -1.64
CA ASP A 392 16.89 0.01 -2.64
C ASP A 392 16.45 0.92 -3.80
N MET A 393 15.20 0.80 -4.23
CA MET A 393 14.63 1.69 -5.26
C MET A 393 14.54 3.13 -4.76
N GLY A 394 14.09 3.32 -3.52
CA GLY A 394 14.04 4.65 -2.91
C GLY A 394 15.40 5.30 -2.79
N MET A 395 16.44 4.57 -2.37
CA MET A 395 17.81 5.08 -2.33
C MET A 395 18.26 5.59 -3.70
N ILE A 396 18.07 4.78 -4.76
CA ILE A 396 18.46 5.18 -6.13
C ILE A 396 17.65 6.40 -6.59
N TYR A 397 16.34 6.41 -6.31
CA TYR A 397 15.48 7.53 -6.69
C TYR A 397 15.87 8.84 -5.98
N ILE A 398 16.18 8.78 -4.69
CA ILE A 398 16.63 9.96 -3.94
C ILE A 398 17.95 10.49 -4.52
N LEU A 399 18.92 9.62 -4.73
CA LEU A 399 20.24 10.03 -5.19
C LEU A 399 20.22 10.51 -6.65
N PHE A 400 19.59 9.79 -7.57
CA PHE A 400 19.66 10.04 -9.02
C PHE A 400 18.41 10.72 -9.60
N GLY A 401 17.27 10.71 -8.89
CA GLY A 401 15.98 11.18 -9.38
C GLY A 401 15.21 10.12 -10.17
N PRO A 402 14.15 10.53 -10.90
CA PRO A 402 13.40 9.61 -11.73
C PRO A 402 14.26 9.09 -12.89
N PRO A 403 14.20 7.78 -13.21
CA PRO A 403 14.91 7.23 -14.36
C PRO A 403 14.29 7.73 -15.67
N TRP A 404 15.09 7.82 -16.75
CA TRP A 404 14.58 8.19 -18.06
C TRP A 404 13.76 7.06 -18.71
N TYR A 405 14.18 5.79 -18.47
CA TYR A 405 13.50 4.59 -18.96
C TYR A 405 13.43 3.54 -17.85
N VAL A 406 12.32 2.82 -17.82
CA VAL A 406 12.12 1.66 -16.96
C VAL A 406 11.68 0.49 -17.79
N ASP A 407 12.56 -0.51 -17.91
CA ASP A 407 12.25 -1.79 -18.55
C ASP A 407 11.87 -2.82 -17.48
N ARG A 408 10.68 -3.40 -17.59
CA ARG A 408 10.16 -4.37 -16.63
C ARG A 408 10.14 -5.76 -17.24
N TYR A 409 10.75 -6.71 -16.54
CA TYR A 409 10.76 -8.12 -16.88
C TYR A 409 10.10 -8.92 -15.73
N LEU A 410 9.91 -10.20 -15.93
CA LEU A 410 9.22 -11.07 -14.95
C LEU A 410 9.81 -10.97 -13.52
N ASN A 411 11.15 -10.99 -13.38
CA ASN A 411 11.84 -11.01 -12.09
C ASN A 411 12.87 -9.88 -11.95
N THR A 412 12.99 -9.00 -12.93
CA THR A 412 13.96 -7.91 -12.93
C THR A 412 13.32 -6.63 -13.43
N MET A 413 13.88 -5.53 -12.97
CA MET A 413 13.54 -4.19 -13.43
C MET A 413 14.84 -3.44 -13.70
N GLU A 414 14.94 -2.78 -14.84
CA GLU A 414 16.11 -1.99 -15.22
C GLU A 414 15.73 -0.50 -15.28
N TRP A 415 16.46 0.31 -14.56
CA TRP A 415 16.35 1.76 -14.57
C TRP A 415 17.53 2.36 -15.33
N SER A 416 17.25 3.11 -16.37
CA SER A 416 18.26 3.75 -17.22
C SER A 416 18.28 5.26 -17.01
N TYR A 417 19.47 5.78 -16.71
CA TYR A 417 19.78 7.19 -16.57
C TYR A 417 20.78 7.65 -17.67
N SER A 418 21.04 6.81 -18.66
CA SER A 418 21.90 7.08 -19.81
C SER A 418 21.21 6.66 -21.11
N TYR A 419 21.49 7.37 -22.20
CA TYR A 419 21.04 6.98 -23.55
C TYR A 419 21.72 5.69 -24.01
N ASP A 420 22.92 5.39 -23.50
CA ASP A 420 23.57 4.11 -23.75
C ASP A 420 23.07 3.05 -22.75
N ARG A 421 22.22 2.15 -23.25
CA ARG A 421 21.68 1.04 -22.44
C ARG A 421 22.75 0.12 -21.87
N ASN A 422 23.94 0.11 -22.46
CA ASN A 422 25.07 -0.71 -21.99
C ASN A 422 25.99 0.05 -21.01
N ASP A 423 25.63 1.29 -20.62
CA ASP A 423 26.41 2.03 -19.65
C ASP A 423 26.23 1.43 -18.24
N PRO A 424 27.22 0.69 -17.69
CA PRO A 424 27.09 0.04 -16.40
C PRO A 424 27.17 1.01 -15.22
N GLN A 425 27.46 2.29 -15.47
CA GLN A 425 27.60 3.30 -14.42
C GLN A 425 26.29 4.03 -14.12
N TYR A 426 25.39 4.10 -15.09
CA TYR A 426 24.15 4.86 -14.99
C TYR A 426 22.89 4.03 -15.25
N ASN A 427 23.03 2.72 -15.35
CA ASN A 427 21.91 1.81 -15.47
C ASN A 427 21.93 0.85 -14.27
N PHE A 428 20.80 0.76 -13.59
CA PHE A 428 20.67 -0.03 -12.37
C PHE A 428 19.65 -1.14 -12.57
N THR A 429 20.10 -2.37 -12.28
CA THR A 429 19.24 -3.55 -12.35
C THR A 429 18.76 -3.90 -10.95
N PHE A 430 17.47 -4.06 -10.79
CA PHE A 430 16.83 -4.55 -9.59
C PHE A 430 16.28 -5.96 -9.83
N ARG A 431 16.36 -6.81 -8.83
CA ARG A 431 15.86 -8.19 -8.92
C ARG A 431 14.93 -8.51 -7.78
N ARG A 432 13.82 -9.18 -8.09
CA ARG A 432 12.96 -9.78 -7.08
C ARG A 432 13.68 -10.91 -6.34
N PRO A 433 13.60 -10.99 -5.00
CA PRO A 433 13.99 -12.19 -4.27
C PRO A 433 13.18 -13.41 -4.74
N ASN A 434 13.82 -14.57 -4.87
CA ASN A 434 13.16 -15.80 -5.31
C ASN A 434 12.27 -16.45 -4.22
N LEU A 435 11.88 -15.72 -3.21
CA LEU A 435 11.01 -16.22 -2.15
C LEU A 435 9.56 -16.00 -2.55
N LYS A 436 8.89 -17.06 -2.92
CA LYS A 436 7.44 -17.08 -3.07
C LYS A 436 6.83 -17.14 -1.66
N ASN A 437 6.29 -16.04 -1.21
CA ASN A 437 5.44 -16.03 -0.04
C ASN A 437 4.02 -15.66 -0.50
N GLU A 438 3.13 -16.64 -0.48
CA GLU A 438 1.73 -16.48 -0.88
C GLU A 438 1.00 -15.44 -0.01
N TYR A 439 1.49 -15.22 1.19
CA TYR A 439 0.90 -14.28 2.15
C TYR A 439 1.52 -12.89 2.10
N PHE A 440 2.54 -12.68 1.25
CA PHE A 440 3.30 -11.44 1.23
C PHE A 440 3.34 -10.84 -0.17
N PRO A 441 2.34 -10.04 -0.54
CA PRO A 441 2.17 -9.54 -1.90
C PRO A 441 3.03 -8.32 -2.24
N PHE A 442 4.03 -7.97 -1.41
CA PHE A 442 4.87 -6.82 -1.72
C PHE A 442 5.87 -7.13 -2.82
N ASP A 443 5.92 -6.26 -3.81
CA ASP A 443 7.02 -6.19 -4.74
C ASP A 443 8.23 -5.57 -4.03
N ASN A 444 9.18 -6.40 -3.66
CA ASN A 444 10.46 -5.94 -3.14
C ASN A 444 11.55 -6.21 -4.17
N TYR A 445 12.08 -5.14 -4.74
CA TYR A 445 13.15 -5.20 -5.72
C TYR A 445 14.47 -4.79 -5.06
N LEU A 446 15.46 -5.67 -5.09
CA LEU A 446 16.79 -5.46 -4.53
C LEU A 446 17.76 -5.07 -5.64
N LEU A 447 18.53 -4.00 -5.42
CA LEU A 447 19.58 -3.56 -6.34
C LEU A 447 20.63 -4.66 -6.55
N GLN A 448 20.96 -4.95 -7.78
CA GLN A 448 22.13 -5.74 -8.13
C GLN A 448 23.39 -4.91 -7.90
N ARG A 449 23.97 -5.07 -6.73
CA ARG A 449 25.13 -4.29 -6.30
C ARG A 449 26.40 -4.71 -7.02
N ASN A 450 27.27 -3.71 -7.28
CA ASN A 450 28.55 -3.92 -7.96
C ASN A 450 29.62 -3.02 -7.29
N GLN A 451 30.84 -3.53 -7.16
CA GLN A 451 31.96 -2.76 -6.61
C GLN A 451 32.22 -1.46 -7.38
N GLY A 452 32.00 -1.44 -8.70
CA GLY A 452 32.13 -0.25 -9.54
C GLY A 452 31.19 0.89 -9.17
N TYR A 453 30.09 0.59 -8.50
CA TYR A 453 29.13 1.62 -8.04
C TYR A 453 29.67 2.48 -6.89
N PHE A 454 30.79 2.13 -6.26
CA PHE A 454 31.41 2.99 -5.26
C PHE A 454 31.67 4.40 -5.80
N ASN A 455 32.35 4.50 -6.94
CA ASN A 455 32.66 5.80 -7.55
C ASN A 455 31.41 6.54 -8.04
N VAL A 456 30.42 5.80 -8.51
CA VAL A 456 29.14 6.34 -9.00
C VAL A 456 28.36 6.97 -7.84
N GLN A 457 28.19 6.22 -6.75
CA GLN A 457 27.52 6.71 -5.55
C GLN A 457 28.29 7.88 -4.92
N TYR A 458 29.60 7.78 -4.81
CA TYR A 458 30.43 8.86 -4.26
C TYR A 458 30.28 10.16 -5.03
N ARG A 459 30.38 10.12 -6.37
CA ARG A 459 30.17 11.34 -7.21
C ARG A 459 28.79 11.91 -7.02
N GLN A 460 27.78 11.09 -6.96
CA GLN A 460 26.39 11.53 -6.78
C GLN A 460 26.19 12.22 -5.42
N ILE A 461 26.77 11.66 -4.35
CA ILE A 461 26.75 12.28 -3.03
C ILE A 461 27.44 13.64 -3.07
N GLN A 462 28.62 13.75 -3.75
CA GLN A 462 29.32 15.03 -3.88
C GLN A 462 28.48 16.08 -4.62
N LEU A 463 27.71 15.71 -5.63
CA LEU A 463 26.79 16.63 -6.32
C LEU A 463 25.71 17.18 -5.36
N TRP A 464 25.19 16.33 -4.47
CA TRP A 464 24.26 16.79 -3.43
C TRP A 464 24.91 17.75 -2.45
N LEU A 465 26.07 17.41 -1.92
CA LEU A 465 26.77 18.20 -0.89
C LEU A 465 27.30 19.55 -1.42
N THR A 466 27.61 19.64 -2.71
CA THR A 466 28.11 20.88 -3.33
C THR A 466 27.03 21.73 -4.00
N GLY A 467 25.78 21.27 -4.02
CA GLY A 467 24.72 21.92 -4.79
C GLY A 467 24.75 21.65 -6.30
N GLY A 468 25.75 20.92 -6.80
CA GLY A 468 25.90 20.57 -8.21
C GLY A 468 24.75 19.77 -8.79
N ILE A 469 23.93 19.14 -7.93
CA ILE A 469 22.73 18.39 -8.35
C ILE A 469 21.69 19.27 -9.07
N LEU A 470 21.67 20.57 -8.81
CA LEU A 470 20.73 21.50 -9.45
C LEU A 470 21.10 21.80 -10.91
N THR A 471 22.36 21.68 -11.26
CA THR A 471 22.90 22.02 -12.62
C THR A 471 23.20 20.78 -13.45
N ASN A 472 23.56 19.66 -12.83
CA ASN A 472 23.76 18.38 -13.46
C ASN A 472 22.43 17.61 -13.51
N ARG A 473 21.63 17.92 -14.53
CA ARG A 473 20.54 17.01 -14.92
C ARG A 473 21.17 15.85 -15.68
N LEU A 474 21.25 14.68 -15.01
CA LEU A 474 21.58 13.42 -15.68
C LEU A 474 20.57 13.12 -16.76
#